data_b0471119d297c585638afcb4acabbbf8
#
_entry.id   b0471119d297c585638afcb4acabbbf8
#
_cell.length_a   1.000
_cell.length_b   1.000
_cell.length_c   1.000
_cell.angle_alpha   90.00
_cell.angle_beta   90.00
_cell.angle_gamma   90.00
#
_symmetry.space_group_name_H-M   'P 1'
#
loop_
_entity.id
_entity.type
_entity.pdbx_description
1 polymer ?
#
loop_
_entity_poly.entity_id
_entity_poly.type
_entity_poly.pdbx_seq_one_letter_code
_entity_poly.pdbx_strand_id
1 'polypeptide(L)'
;MSKSKAKGTAAERDTVRYLQFYWPLAERRALSGNKDRGDIAGIPRTAGEVKAAVKIELAKWQQETLTEMQNAGADHCFLVIKVPYKNVSKWDFWMPAYQLGLEDLRFKDLKEARWVRMDFELGRDVLKGVIAALWAAP
;
A
#
# COMPACT_ATOMS: atom_id res chain seq x y z
N MET A 1 9.89 -19.26 13.59
CA MET A 1 9.28 -18.48 12.50
C MET A 1 9.56 -19.17 11.17
N SER A 2 8.55 -19.34 10.34
CA SER A 2 8.71 -19.94 9.01
C SER A 2 9.51 -19.00 8.09
N LYS A 3 10.13 -19.57 7.04
CA LYS A 3 10.84 -18.76 6.03
C LYS A 3 9.93 -17.73 5.37
N SER A 4 8.66 -18.09 5.07
CA SER A 4 7.67 -17.18 4.48
C SER A 4 7.37 -16.00 5.37
N LYS A 5 7.19 -16.26 6.68
CA LYS A 5 6.89 -15.22 7.66
C LYS A 5 8.06 -14.27 7.86
N ALA A 6 9.28 -14.81 7.94
CA ALA A 6 10.50 -14.00 8.03
C ALA A 6 10.69 -13.11 6.79
N LYS A 7 10.41 -13.64 5.61
CA LYS A 7 10.49 -12.93 4.33
C LYS A 7 9.48 -11.77 4.27
N GLY A 8 8.24 -12.02 4.70
CA GLY A 8 7.20 -10.99 4.79
C GLY A 8 7.59 -9.88 5.76
N THR A 9 8.09 -10.22 6.94
CA THR A 9 8.55 -9.24 7.94
C THR A 9 9.70 -8.39 7.43
N ALA A 10 10.67 -8.98 6.75
CA ALA A 10 11.79 -8.25 6.17
C ALA A 10 11.32 -7.26 5.11
N ALA A 11 10.40 -7.68 4.23
CA ALA A 11 9.83 -6.81 3.21
C ALA A 11 9.06 -5.63 3.82
N GLU A 12 8.29 -5.85 4.89
CA GLU A 12 7.60 -4.78 5.60
C GLU A 12 8.59 -3.77 6.20
N ARG A 13 9.66 -4.24 6.82
CA ARG A 13 10.71 -3.36 7.38
C ARG A 13 11.39 -2.50 6.32
N ASP A 14 11.74 -3.10 5.20
CA ASP A 14 12.37 -2.38 4.09
C ASP A 14 11.42 -1.35 3.50
N THR A 15 10.14 -1.68 3.37
CA THR A 15 9.09 -0.77 2.92
C THR A 15 8.95 0.41 3.87
N VAL A 16 8.86 0.16 5.18
CA VAL A 16 8.76 1.21 6.19
C VAL A 16 9.94 2.18 6.13
N ARG A 17 11.17 1.67 6.08
CA ARG A 17 12.36 2.52 5.98
C ARG A 17 12.32 3.42 4.77
N TYR A 18 11.89 2.88 3.63
CA TYR A 18 11.80 3.62 2.39
C TYR A 18 10.75 4.73 2.46
N LEU A 19 9.61 4.46 3.11
CA LEU A 19 8.53 5.42 3.30
C LEU A 19 8.87 6.49 4.35
N GLN A 20 9.71 6.19 5.33
CA GLN A 20 10.10 7.13 6.37
C GLN A 20 10.82 8.36 5.85
N PHE A 21 11.33 8.32 4.64
CA PHE A 21 11.89 9.50 3.98
C PHE A 21 10.89 10.65 3.90
N TYR A 22 9.62 10.36 3.61
CA TYR A 22 8.54 11.35 3.59
C TYR A 22 7.67 11.33 4.84
N TRP A 23 7.51 10.17 5.45
CA TRP A 23 6.64 9.98 6.61
C TRP A 23 7.43 9.35 7.76
N PRO A 24 8.13 10.18 8.57
CA PRO A 24 8.98 9.66 9.64
C PRO A 24 8.26 8.77 10.66
N LEU A 25 6.94 8.94 10.79
CA LEU A 25 6.12 8.15 11.71
C LEU A 25 5.62 6.84 11.09
N ALA A 26 5.95 6.56 9.83
CA ALA A 26 5.58 5.29 9.20
C ALA A 26 6.16 4.13 10.03
N GLU A 27 5.32 3.11 10.27
CA GLU A 27 5.69 1.95 11.08
C GLU A 27 4.92 0.71 10.64
N ARG A 28 5.40 -0.45 11.04
CA ARG A 28 4.66 -1.69 10.87
C ARG A 28 3.47 -1.67 11.84
N ARG A 29 2.29 -2.00 11.31
CA ARG A 29 1.09 -2.06 12.13
C ARG A 29 1.03 -3.39 12.88
N ALA A 30 0.87 -3.34 14.20
CA ALA A 30 0.55 -4.52 14.99
C ALA A 30 -0.90 -4.93 14.73
N LEU A 31 -1.14 -6.24 14.63
CA LEU A 31 -2.49 -6.78 14.57
C LEU A 31 -3.22 -6.45 15.87
N SER A 32 -4.37 -5.79 15.76
CA SER A 32 -5.25 -5.52 16.89
C SER A 32 -6.70 -5.67 16.43
N GLY A 33 -7.48 -6.47 17.16
CA GLY A 33 -8.87 -6.74 16.83
C GLY A 33 -9.05 -7.69 15.65
N ASN A 34 -10.29 -7.75 15.15
CA ASN A 34 -10.71 -8.75 14.15
C ASN A 34 -10.61 -8.24 12.71
N LYS A 35 -10.33 -6.94 12.52
CA LYS A 35 -10.28 -6.33 11.18
C LYS A 35 -8.87 -6.00 10.78
N ASP A 36 -8.47 -6.49 9.61
CA ASP A 36 -7.21 -6.16 9.01
C ASP A 36 -7.26 -4.73 8.46
N ARG A 37 -6.32 -3.91 8.89
CA ARG A 37 -6.18 -2.49 8.49
C ARG A 37 -4.93 -2.24 7.66
N GLY A 38 -4.28 -3.33 7.21
CA GLY A 38 -3.03 -3.27 6.46
C GLY A 38 -1.79 -3.42 7.33
N ASP A 39 -0.64 -3.53 6.68
CA ASP A 39 0.66 -3.79 7.32
C ASP A 39 1.35 -2.54 7.82
N ILE A 40 1.01 -1.37 7.26
CA ILE A 40 1.72 -0.12 7.49
C ILE A 40 0.79 0.92 8.13
N ALA A 41 1.26 1.56 9.18
CA ALA A 41 0.60 2.68 9.85
C ALA A 41 1.48 3.93 9.80
N GLY A 42 0.94 5.08 10.22
CA GLY A 42 1.71 6.33 10.34
C GLY A 42 1.81 7.16 9.08
N ILE A 43 1.08 6.79 8.03
CA ILE A 43 0.95 7.61 6.81
C ILE A 43 -0.46 8.21 6.82
N PRO A 44 -0.60 9.52 6.69
CA PRO A 44 -1.91 10.18 6.84
C PRO A 44 -2.97 9.60 5.91
N ARG A 45 -4.10 9.18 6.47
CA ARG A 45 -5.30 8.72 5.74
C ARG A 45 -5.04 7.59 4.73
N THR A 46 -4.00 6.77 4.97
CA THR A 46 -3.53 5.76 4.02
C THR A 46 -3.34 4.41 4.69
N ALA A 47 -3.86 3.36 4.05
CA ALA A 47 -3.59 1.97 4.40
C ALA A 47 -2.58 1.37 3.42
N GLY A 48 -1.58 0.67 3.91
CA GLY A 48 -0.55 0.06 3.08
C GLY A 48 -0.43 -1.43 3.31
N GLU A 49 -0.31 -2.19 2.22
CA GLU A 49 -0.12 -3.62 2.23
C GLU A 49 1.20 -3.98 1.56
N VAL A 50 1.91 -4.96 2.13
CA VAL A 50 3.21 -5.40 1.63
C VAL A 50 3.17 -6.91 1.42
N LYS A 51 3.58 -7.35 0.25
CA LYS A 51 3.64 -8.79 -0.09
C LYS A 51 5.03 -9.18 -0.58
N ALA A 52 5.48 -10.34 -0.11
CA ALA A 52 6.71 -10.98 -0.56
C ALA A 52 6.44 -12.47 -0.69
N ALA A 53 6.12 -12.91 -1.89
CA ALA A 53 5.75 -14.30 -2.15
C ALA A 53 6.32 -14.78 -3.47
N VAL A 54 6.58 -16.08 -3.55
CA VAL A 54 7.04 -16.71 -4.80
C VAL A 54 5.90 -16.71 -5.83
N LYS A 55 4.69 -17.03 -5.38
CA LYS A 55 3.50 -17.03 -6.26
C LYS A 55 2.76 -15.70 -6.11
N ILE A 56 2.57 -15.01 -7.21
CA ILE A 56 1.87 -13.72 -7.24
C ILE A 56 0.37 -13.97 -7.37
N GLU A 57 -0.40 -13.42 -6.43
CA GLU A 57 -1.88 -13.47 -6.40
C GLU A 57 -2.43 -12.05 -6.44
N LEU A 58 -2.13 -11.34 -7.53
CA LEU A 58 -2.36 -9.90 -7.63
C LEU A 58 -3.81 -9.48 -7.36
N ALA A 59 -4.78 -10.11 -8.03
CA ALA A 59 -6.19 -9.74 -7.88
C ALA A 59 -6.67 -9.91 -6.44
N LYS A 60 -6.26 -10.99 -5.78
CA LYS A 60 -6.60 -11.26 -4.38
C LYS A 60 -6.01 -10.18 -3.47
N TRP A 61 -4.74 -9.85 -3.65
CA TRP A 61 -4.05 -8.85 -2.83
C TRP A 61 -4.61 -7.46 -3.02
N GLN A 62 -5.01 -7.11 -4.24
CA GLN A 62 -5.66 -5.85 -4.54
C GLN A 62 -7.00 -5.73 -3.80
N GLN A 63 -7.80 -6.78 -3.80
CA GLN A 63 -9.08 -6.81 -3.06
C GLN A 63 -8.86 -6.69 -1.56
N GLU A 64 -7.90 -7.42 -1.02
CA GLU A 64 -7.53 -7.34 0.39
C GLU A 64 -7.12 -5.91 0.77
N THR A 65 -6.31 -5.26 -0.07
CA THR A 65 -5.83 -3.89 0.17
C THR A 65 -6.99 -2.88 0.24
N LEU A 66 -7.97 -3.00 -0.64
CA LEU A 66 -9.16 -2.15 -0.62
C LEU A 66 -10.00 -2.38 0.63
N THR A 67 -10.16 -3.64 1.04
CA THR A 67 -10.88 -3.99 2.27
C THR A 67 -10.17 -3.41 3.50
N GLU A 68 -8.85 -3.50 3.55
CA GLU A 68 -8.03 -2.93 4.62
C GLU A 68 -8.16 -1.41 4.68
N MET A 69 -8.20 -0.75 3.53
CA MET A 69 -8.46 0.70 3.46
C MET A 69 -9.79 1.06 4.10
N GLN A 70 -10.85 0.32 3.79
CA GLN A 70 -12.16 0.52 4.39
C GLN A 70 -12.14 0.27 5.90
N ASN A 71 -11.51 -0.82 6.34
CA ASN A 71 -11.40 -1.16 7.76
C ASN A 71 -10.64 -0.10 8.55
N ALA A 72 -9.64 0.52 7.95
CA ALA A 72 -8.85 1.58 8.56
C ALA A 72 -9.54 2.95 8.52
N GLY A 73 -10.64 3.10 7.80
CA GLY A 73 -11.27 4.40 7.56
C GLY A 73 -10.36 5.34 6.77
N ALA A 74 -9.49 4.78 5.94
CA ALA A 74 -8.53 5.54 5.15
C ALA A 74 -9.12 5.99 3.81
N ASP A 75 -8.57 7.05 3.24
CA ASP A 75 -8.98 7.58 1.94
C ASP A 75 -8.15 7.01 0.80
N HIS A 76 -6.93 6.56 1.12
CA HIS A 76 -5.97 6.04 0.14
C HIS A 76 -5.44 4.69 0.57
N CYS A 77 -4.96 3.93 -0.39
CA CYS A 77 -4.23 2.70 -0.13
C CYS A 77 -3.15 2.47 -1.17
N PHE A 78 -2.22 1.60 -0.84
CA PHE A 78 -1.22 1.11 -1.77
C PHE A 78 -0.89 -0.34 -1.46
N LEU A 79 -0.40 -1.03 -2.48
CA LEU A 79 0.10 -2.40 -2.38
C LEU A 79 1.52 -2.43 -2.91
N VAL A 80 2.47 -2.83 -2.06
CA VAL A 80 3.87 -3.03 -2.44
C VAL A 80 4.13 -4.52 -2.58
N ILE A 81 4.70 -4.93 -3.71
CA ILE A 81 5.11 -6.31 -3.94
C ILE A 81 6.61 -6.34 -4.16
N LYS A 82 7.32 -7.04 -3.28
CA LYS A 82 8.75 -7.22 -3.40
C LYS A 82 9.10 -7.91 -4.72
N VAL A 83 10.07 -7.34 -5.43
CA VAL A 83 10.67 -7.97 -6.62
C VAL A 83 12.01 -8.56 -6.20
N PRO A 84 12.20 -9.89 -6.29
CA PRO A 84 13.44 -10.53 -5.89
C PRO A 84 14.66 -9.94 -6.58
N TYR A 85 15.76 -9.83 -5.83
CA TYR A 85 17.07 -9.35 -6.32
C TYR A 85 17.10 -7.89 -6.77
N LYS A 86 16.03 -7.13 -6.47
CA LYS A 86 15.99 -5.70 -6.80
C LYS A 86 15.98 -4.86 -5.51
N ASN A 87 16.57 -3.67 -5.61
CA ASN A 87 16.50 -2.67 -4.55
C ASN A 87 15.02 -2.30 -4.29
N VAL A 88 14.70 -1.95 -3.06
CA VAL A 88 13.34 -1.58 -2.64
C VAL A 88 12.72 -0.49 -3.53
N SER A 89 13.52 0.46 -4.01
CA SER A 89 13.06 1.52 -4.92
C SER A 89 12.50 0.98 -6.25
N LYS A 90 12.82 -0.24 -6.61
CA LYS A 90 12.41 -0.91 -7.85
C LYS A 90 11.33 -1.97 -7.64
N TRP A 91 10.81 -2.11 -6.41
CA TRP A 91 9.70 -3.01 -6.17
C TRP A 91 8.43 -2.48 -6.83
N ASP A 92 7.46 -3.36 -7.04
CA ASP A 92 6.17 -2.97 -7.63
C ASP A 92 5.31 -2.22 -6.60
N PHE A 93 4.84 -1.06 -7.01
CA PHE A 93 3.93 -0.23 -6.22
C PHE A 93 2.62 -0.08 -6.99
N TRP A 94 1.53 -0.48 -6.38
CA TRP A 94 0.21 -0.46 -6.99
C TRP A 94 -0.70 0.52 -6.25
N MET A 95 -1.42 1.32 -7.00
CA MET A 95 -2.45 2.22 -6.46
C MET A 95 -3.74 2.06 -7.26
N PRO A 96 -4.91 2.19 -6.61
CA PRO A 96 -6.15 2.29 -7.37
C PRO A 96 -6.14 3.53 -8.27
N ALA A 97 -6.62 3.39 -9.49
CA ALA A 97 -6.59 4.46 -10.49
C ALA A 97 -7.36 5.71 -10.06
N TYR A 98 -8.43 5.56 -9.26
CA TYR A 98 -9.18 6.70 -8.75
C TYR A 98 -8.33 7.67 -7.92
N GLN A 99 -7.32 7.16 -7.21
CA GLN A 99 -6.44 8.02 -6.39
C GLN A 99 -5.62 8.98 -7.26
N LEU A 100 -5.44 8.65 -8.52
CA LEU A 100 -4.74 9.46 -9.50
C LEU A 100 -5.67 10.36 -10.31
N GLY A 101 -6.96 10.39 -9.98
CA GLY A 101 -7.95 11.15 -10.72
C GLY A 101 -8.28 10.57 -12.09
N LEU A 102 -7.90 9.31 -12.36
CA LEU A 102 -8.13 8.68 -13.65
C LEU A 102 -9.55 8.14 -13.81
N GLU A 103 -10.24 7.92 -12.69
CA GLU A 103 -11.64 7.49 -12.68
C GLU A 103 -12.31 7.90 -11.38
N ASP A 104 -13.61 8.15 -11.44
CA ASP A 104 -14.43 8.45 -10.28
C ASP A 104 -14.99 7.15 -9.74
N LEU A 105 -14.25 6.50 -8.86
CA LEU A 105 -14.72 5.32 -8.15
C LEU A 105 -15.42 5.74 -6.87
N ARG A 106 -16.70 5.96 -6.99
CA ARG A 106 -17.57 5.84 -5.83
C ARG A 106 -17.82 4.36 -5.65
N PHE A 107 -17.04 3.74 -4.81
CA PHE A 107 -16.96 2.30 -4.62
C PHE A 107 -18.31 1.61 -4.46
N LYS A 108 -18.98 1.35 -5.57
CA LYS A 108 -20.15 0.49 -5.58
C LYS A 108 -19.74 -0.98 -5.56
N ASP A 109 -18.62 -1.29 -6.21
CA ASP A 109 -18.07 -2.64 -6.22
C ASP A 109 -16.54 -2.56 -6.28
N LEU A 110 -15.88 -3.03 -5.23
CA LEU A 110 -14.41 -3.07 -5.15
C LEU A 110 -13.79 -3.93 -6.25
N LYS A 111 -14.56 -4.89 -6.80
CA LYS A 111 -14.07 -5.75 -7.88
C LYS A 111 -13.85 -5.01 -9.19
N GLU A 112 -14.48 -3.86 -9.36
CA GLU A 112 -14.37 -3.05 -10.56
C GLU A 112 -13.21 -2.06 -10.50
N ALA A 113 -12.54 -1.94 -9.37
CA ALA A 113 -11.42 -1.03 -9.22
C ALA A 113 -10.29 -1.41 -10.17
N ARG A 114 -9.83 -0.44 -10.96
CA ARG A 114 -8.65 -0.58 -11.79
C ARG A 114 -7.43 -0.06 -11.04
N TRP A 115 -6.26 -0.57 -11.37
CA TRP A 115 -5.03 -0.31 -10.65
C TRP A 115 -3.93 0.14 -11.59
N VAL A 116 -3.04 0.98 -11.08
CA VAL A 116 -1.85 1.45 -11.79
C VAL A 116 -0.62 0.91 -11.07
N ARG A 117 0.31 0.33 -11.83
CA ARG A 117 1.60 -0.13 -11.32
C ARG A 117 2.70 0.86 -11.69
N MET A 118 3.58 1.10 -10.74
CA MET A 118 4.78 1.91 -10.96
C MET A 118 5.92 1.34 -10.10
N ASP A 119 7.16 1.75 -10.32
CA ASP A 119 8.21 1.40 -9.37
C ASP A 119 7.97 2.15 -8.05
N PHE A 120 8.52 1.63 -6.95
CA PHE A 120 8.25 2.17 -5.63
C PHE A 120 8.78 3.60 -5.46
N GLU A 121 9.88 3.95 -6.11
CA GLU A 121 10.40 5.31 -6.07
C GLU A 121 9.38 6.31 -6.60
N LEU A 122 8.83 6.05 -7.79
CA LEU A 122 7.76 6.86 -8.36
C LEU A 122 6.50 6.79 -7.50
N GLY A 123 6.13 5.60 -7.05
CA GLY A 123 4.94 5.39 -6.23
C GLY A 123 4.96 6.18 -4.93
N ARG A 124 6.09 6.21 -4.25
CA ARG A 124 6.29 7.02 -3.04
C ARG A 124 6.06 8.51 -3.32
N ASP A 125 6.61 9.02 -4.43
CA ASP A 125 6.44 10.42 -4.82
C ASP A 125 4.99 10.73 -5.22
N VAL A 126 4.35 9.84 -5.95
CA VAL A 126 2.94 9.98 -6.34
C VAL A 126 2.04 9.97 -5.12
N LEU A 127 2.26 9.06 -4.19
CA LEU A 127 1.48 8.98 -2.95
C LEU A 127 1.60 10.28 -2.14
N LYS A 128 2.80 10.85 -2.05
CA LYS A 128 3.01 12.14 -1.39
C LYS A 128 2.16 13.23 -2.03
N GLY A 129 2.12 13.29 -3.35
CA GLY A 129 1.30 14.25 -4.09
C GLY A 129 -0.19 14.03 -3.87
N VAL A 130 -0.64 12.80 -3.87
CA VAL A 130 -2.04 12.44 -3.64
C VAL A 130 -2.51 12.85 -2.24
N ILE A 131 -1.70 12.58 -1.21
CA ILE A 131 -2.01 12.96 0.17
C ILE A 131 -2.02 14.49 0.31
N ALA A 132 -1.06 15.19 -0.27
CA ALA A 132 -1.00 16.64 -0.23
C ALA A 132 -2.21 17.28 -0.92
N ALA A 133 -2.68 16.72 -2.03
CA ALA A 133 -3.87 17.18 -2.74
C ALA A 133 -5.13 17.07 -1.88
N LEU A 134 -5.25 16.02 -1.07
CA LEU A 134 -6.38 15.85 -0.15
C LEU A 134 -6.46 17.00 0.86
N TRP A 135 -5.32 17.43 1.40
CA TRP A 135 -5.25 18.53 2.37
C TRP A 135 -5.39 19.91 1.75
N ALA A 136 -5.05 20.04 0.47
CA ALA A 136 -5.14 21.29 -0.27
C ALA A 136 -6.53 21.54 -0.88
N ALA A 137 -7.42 20.54 -0.88
CA ALA A 137 -8.77 20.66 -1.44
C ALA A 137 -9.59 21.69 -0.63
N PRO A 138 -10.29 22.63 -1.31
CA PRO A 138 -11.15 23.60 -0.63
C PRO A 138 -12.36 22.95 0.05
#